data_8e5343a84768a125b9c4718c048e59eb
#
_entry.id   8e5343a84768a125b9c4718c048e59eb
#
_cell.length_a   1.000
_cell.length_b   1.000
_cell.length_c   1.000
_cell.angle_alpha   90.00
_cell.angle_beta   90.00
_cell.angle_gamma   90.00
#
_symmetry.space_group_name_H-M   'P 1'
#
loop_
_entity.id
_entity.type
_entity.pdbx_description
1 polymer ?
#
loop_
_entity_poly.entity_id
_entity_poly.type
_entity_poly.pdbx_seq_one_letter_code
_entity_poly.pdbx_strand_id
1 'polypeptide(L)'
;SIASLDEDSTAGRECNRVYDHARDSELRSHPWSFARTRAQIAADTASPVFGFANAFSLPSDYVRLLPARSVANTSITLGGIDANIDWQIEGRKILTNDKSRLDIGYLKTVTDPNDFDALFVDLLVSRIAMDVAEKVTQSNTKKASAEGRYKVAKDEAKKANAFERPPQE
;
A
#
# COMPACT_ATOMS: atom_id res chain seq x y z
N SER A 1 0.80 22.31 19.61
CA SER A 1 -0.07 21.55 18.70
C SER A 1 -0.18 22.31 17.39
N ILE A 2 -0.26 21.59 16.29
CA ILE A 2 -0.55 22.15 14.97
C ILE A 2 -2.05 22.00 14.69
N ALA A 3 -2.67 23.00 14.06
CA ALA A 3 -4.08 22.98 13.71
C ALA A 3 -4.33 22.46 12.30
N SER A 4 -3.35 22.58 11.40
CA SER A 4 -3.42 22.11 10.01
C SER A 4 -2.00 21.79 9.51
N LEU A 5 -1.90 20.93 8.49
CA LEU A 5 -0.64 20.68 7.77
C LEU A 5 -0.17 21.92 6.99
N ASP A 6 -1.09 22.82 6.64
CA ASP A 6 -0.81 24.07 5.92
C ASP A 6 -0.43 25.22 6.87
N GLU A 7 -0.35 24.96 8.19
CA GLU A 7 0.05 25.95 9.17
C GLU A 7 1.52 26.36 8.95
N ASP A 8 1.77 27.67 8.89
CA ASP A 8 3.15 28.22 8.73
C ASP A 8 3.94 28.17 10.04
N SER A 9 4.07 26.97 10.59
CA SER A 9 4.95 26.64 11.71
C SER A 9 6.03 25.66 11.28
N THR A 10 7.17 25.62 11.98
CA THR A 10 8.21 24.64 11.71
C THR A 10 7.67 23.20 11.82
N ALA A 11 6.84 22.94 12.83
CA ALA A 11 6.22 21.63 13.03
C ALA A 11 5.24 21.26 11.90
N GLY A 12 4.40 22.21 11.46
CA GLY A 12 3.47 22.01 10.34
C GLY A 12 4.22 21.66 9.04
N ARG A 13 5.24 22.46 8.69
CA ARG A 13 6.07 22.21 7.51
C ARG A 13 6.79 20.85 7.54
N GLU A 14 7.33 20.43 8.69
CA GLU A 14 7.97 19.11 8.80
C GLU A 14 6.96 17.96 8.74
N CYS A 15 5.77 18.08 9.32
CA CYS A 15 4.72 17.09 9.18
C CYS A 15 4.25 16.96 7.73
N ASN A 16 4.01 18.08 7.05
CA ASN A 16 3.60 18.09 5.64
C ASN A 16 4.66 17.43 4.74
N ARG A 17 5.92 17.72 4.99
CA ARG A 17 7.04 17.16 4.21
C ARG A 17 7.12 15.63 4.27
N VAL A 18 6.76 15.01 5.40
CA VAL A 18 6.86 13.56 5.60
C VAL A 18 5.55 12.83 5.34
N TYR A 19 4.42 13.54 5.31
CA TYR A 19 3.08 12.96 5.30
C TYR A 19 2.86 11.98 4.15
N ASP A 20 3.05 12.41 2.92
CA ASP A 20 2.79 11.57 1.74
C ASP A 20 3.67 10.32 1.74
N HIS A 21 4.96 10.47 2.06
CA HIS A 21 5.88 9.35 2.13
C HIS A 21 5.51 8.36 3.23
N ALA A 22 5.16 8.85 4.42
CA ALA A 22 4.73 8.01 5.54
C ALA A 22 3.45 7.24 5.18
N ARG A 23 2.43 7.92 4.63
CA ARG A 23 1.18 7.31 4.17
C ARG A 23 1.44 6.21 3.15
N ASP A 24 2.16 6.50 2.09
CA ASP A 24 2.38 5.57 0.98
C ASP A 24 3.24 4.37 1.41
N SER A 25 4.21 4.60 2.29
CA SER A 25 5.03 3.55 2.90
C SER A 25 4.18 2.61 3.77
N GLU A 26 3.29 3.14 4.62
CA GLU A 26 2.41 2.32 5.46
C GLU A 26 1.34 1.60 4.63
N LEU A 27 0.75 2.23 3.61
CA LEU A 27 -0.15 1.58 2.68
C LEU A 27 0.51 0.38 2.00
N ARG A 28 1.77 0.51 1.58
CA ARG A 28 2.51 -0.59 0.96
C ARG A 28 2.92 -1.70 1.94
N SER A 29 3.13 -1.36 3.21
CA SER A 29 3.68 -2.29 4.21
C SER A 29 2.76 -3.45 4.57
N HIS A 30 1.43 -3.27 4.46
CA HIS A 30 0.43 -4.26 4.85
C HIS A 30 -0.78 -4.22 3.91
N PRO A 31 -1.45 -5.36 3.66
CA PRO A 31 -2.63 -5.40 2.78
C PRO A 31 -3.89 -4.93 3.50
N TRP A 32 -4.00 -3.63 3.76
CA TRP A 32 -5.12 -2.99 4.42
C TRP A 32 -6.43 -3.23 3.68
N SER A 33 -7.50 -3.58 4.41
CA SER A 33 -8.80 -3.91 3.81
C SER A 33 -9.42 -2.73 3.06
N PHE A 34 -9.33 -1.52 3.61
CA PHE A 34 -9.84 -0.30 2.98
C PHE A 34 -9.10 0.11 1.70
N ALA A 35 -7.84 -0.32 1.53
CA ALA A 35 -7.03 -0.02 0.34
C ALA A 35 -7.09 -1.11 -0.74
N ARG A 36 -7.87 -2.18 -0.52
CA ARG A 36 -8.01 -3.28 -1.49
C ARG A 36 -8.99 -2.94 -2.59
N THR A 37 -8.60 -3.23 -3.81
CA THR A 37 -9.47 -3.05 -4.96
C THR A 37 -9.19 -4.12 -6.03
N ARG A 38 -10.03 -4.13 -7.07
CA ARG A 38 -9.91 -5.04 -8.20
C ARG A 38 -10.05 -4.25 -9.49
N ALA A 39 -9.33 -4.66 -10.50
CA ALA A 39 -9.45 -4.11 -11.83
C ALA A 39 -9.33 -5.22 -12.88
N GLN A 40 -9.93 -4.96 -14.02
CA GLN A 40 -9.76 -5.73 -15.23
C GLN A 40 -8.97 -4.88 -16.21
N ILE A 41 -7.80 -5.36 -16.62
CA ILE A 41 -6.89 -4.64 -17.50
C ILE A 41 -6.72 -5.40 -18.81
N ALA A 42 -6.75 -4.66 -19.93
CA ALA A 42 -6.51 -5.20 -21.26
C ALA A 42 -5.03 -5.10 -21.63
N ALA A 43 -4.59 -5.96 -22.54
CA ALA A 43 -3.25 -5.88 -23.09
C ALA A 43 -3.05 -4.53 -23.81
N ASP A 44 -1.87 -3.96 -23.62
CA ASP A 44 -1.45 -2.77 -24.34
C ASP A 44 -1.35 -3.09 -25.84
N THR A 45 -1.55 -2.08 -26.69
CA THR A 45 -1.45 -2.23 -28.16
C THR A 45 -0.02 -2.54 -28.59
N ALA A 46 0.97 -2.03 -27.84
CA ALA A 46 2.40 -2.26 -28.10
C ALA A 46 2.89 -3.45 -27.27
N SER A 47 3.39 -4.49 -27.93
CA SER A 47 4.05 -5.61 -27.27
C SER A 47 5.42 -5.21 -26.70
N PRO A 48 5.90 -5.92 -25.66
CA PRO A 48 7.30 -5.81 -25.20
C PRO A 48 8.30 -6.05 -26.35
N VAL A 49 9.49 -5.46 -26.25
CA VAL A 49 10.52 -5.56 -27.30
C VAL A 49 11.00 -7.00 -27.47
N PHE A 50 11.05 -7.76 -26.38
CA PHE A 50 11.41 -9.18 -26.35
C PHE A 50 10.92 -9.84 -25.05
N GLY A 51 11.02 -11.15 -24.96
CA GLY A 51 10.81 -11.94 -23.72
C GLY A 51 9.36 -12.31 -23.45
N PHE A 52 8.42 -11.40 -23.64
CA PHE A 52 6.99 -11.63 -23.40
C PHE A 52 6.15 -11.17 -24.60
N ALA A 53 5.00 -11.83 -24.79
CA ALA A 53 4.08 -11.49 -25.87
C ALA A 53 3.21 -10.27 -25.58
N ASN A 54 2.83 -10.06 -24.33
CA ASN A 54 1.87 -9.05 -23.92
C ASN A 54 2.37 -8.19 -22.75
N ALA A 55 2.00 -6.91 -22.77
CA ALA A 55 2.19 -5.98 -21.68
C ALA A 55 0.81 -5.44 -21.22
N PHE A 56 0.66 -5.21 -19.92
CA PHE A 56 -0.56 -4.70 -19.31
C PHE A 56 -0.21 -3.53 -18.41
N SER A 57 -0.69 -2.35 -18.74
CA SER A 57 -0.46 -1.15 -17.92
C SER A 57 -1.21 -1.25 -16.60
N LEU A 58 -0.49 -1.06 -15.48
CA LEU A 58 -1.06 -1.04 -14.14
C LEU A 58 -1.87 0.25 -13.92
N PRO A 59 -2.97 0.20 -13.14
CA PRO A 59 -3.75 1.38 -12.77
C PRO A 59 -2.90 2.50 -12.17
N SER A 60 -3.30 3.75 -12.34
CA SER A 60 -2.55 4.93 -11.86
C SER A 60 -2.37 4.92 -10.34
N ASP A 61 -3.36 4.41 -9.61
CA ASP A 61 -3.40 4.29 -8.16
C ASP A 61 -2.77 2.99 -7.61
N TYR A 62 -2.13 2.18 -8.47
CA TYR A 62 -1.52 0.91 -8.08
C TYR A 62 -0.36 1.08 -7.10
N VAL A 63 -0.40 0.34 -5.99
CA VAL A 63 0.68 0.22 -4.99
C VAL A 63 1.38 -1.13 -5.08
N ARG A 64 0.63 -2.24 -5.02
CA ARG A 64 1.16 -3.60 -5.21
C ARG A 64 0.05 -4.62 -5.50
N LEU A 65 0.40 -5.70 -6.20
CA LEU A 65 -0.50 -6.85 -6.39
C LEU A 65 -0.79 -7.57 -5.06
N LEU A 66 -1.99 -8.12 -4.99
CA LEU A 66 -2.43 -8.96 -3.88
C LEU A 66 -2.64 -10.40 -4.38
N PRO A 67 -2.42 -11.41 -3.51
CA PRO A 67 -2.88 -12.76 -3.79
C PRO A 67 -4.39 -12.74 -4.04
N ALA A 68 -4.83 -13.31 -5.14
CA ALA A 68 -6.24 -13.52 -5.45
C ALA A 68 -6.50 -15.02 -5.57
N ARG A 69 -7.69 -15.47 -5.12
CA ARG A 69 -8.14 -16.85 -5.37
C ARG A 69 -8.86 -16.89 -6.72
N SER A 70 -8.58 -17.88 -7.52
CA SER A 70 -9.38 -18.18 -8.71
C SER A 70 -10.82 -18.52 -8.30
N VAL A 71 -11.79 -18.16 -9.15
CA VAL A 71 -13.21 -18.52 -8.96
C VAL A 71 -13.40 -20.05 -8.83
N ALA A 72 -12.51 -20.83 -9.41
CA ALA A 72 -12.51 -22.30 -9.34
C ALA A 72 -11.89 -22.89 -8.06
N ASN A 73 -11.40 -22.07 -7.13
CA ASN A 73 -10.83 -22.47 -5.84
C ASN A 73 -9.60 -23.40 -5.91
N THR A 74 -8.97 -23.53 -7.07
CA THR A 74 -7.93 -24.52 -7.35
C THR A 74 -6.50 -23.97 -7.34
N SER A 75 -6.30 -22.64 -7.40
CA SER A 75 -4.97 -22.03 -7.42
C SER A 75 -4.95 -20.69 -6.72
N ILE A 76 -3.93 -20.45 -5.91
CA ILE A 76 -3.60 -19.12 -5.40
C ILE A 76 -2.89 -18.38 -6.52
N THR A 77 -3.51 -17.33 -7.03
CA THR A 77 -2.94 -16.50 -8.08
C THR A 77 -2.43 -15.19 -7.48
N LEU A 78 -1.29 -14.70 -7.90
CA LEU A 78 -0.84 -13.36 -7.53
C LEU A 78 -1.56 -12.35 -8.42
N GLY A 79 -2.43 -11.52 -7.83
CA GLY A 79 -3.18 -10.51 -8.57
C GLY A 79 -4.23 -11.06 -9.56
N GLY A 80 -4.58 -12.36 -9.53
CA GLY A 80 -5.46 -13.00 -10.53
C GLY A 80 -4.71 -13.67 -11.68
N ILE A 81 -3.38 -13.62 -11.68
CA ILE A 81 -2.51 -14.30 -12.64
C ILE A 81 -2.22 -15.69 -12.11
N ASP A 82 -2.42 -16.73 -12.91
CA ASP A 82 -2.17 -18.11 -12.51
C ASP A 82 -0.70 -18.28 -12.10
N ALA A 83 -0.44 -18.99 -10.99
CA ALA A 83 0.91 -19.24 -10.51
C ALA A 83 1.78 -20.08 -11.48
N ASN A 84 1.15 -20.78 -12.44
CA ASN A 84 1.84 -21.56 -13.46
C ASN A 84 2.22 -20.76 -14.72
N ILE A 85 1.84 -19.47 -14.77
CA ILE A 85 2.13 -18.59 -15.90
C ILE A 85 3.37 -17.78 -15.58
N ASP A 86 4.30 -17.72 -16.53
CA ASP A 86 5.46 -16.86 -16.44
C ASP A 86 5.03 -15.38 -16.61
N TRP A 87 5.32 -14.57 -15.60
CA TRP A 87 5.00 -13.15 -15.60
C TRP A 87 6.00 -12.37 -14.75
N GLN A 88 6.16 -11.10 -15.08
CA GLN A 88 6.97 -10.18 -14.27
C GLN A 88 6.40 -8.76 -14.32
N ILE A 89 6.80 -7.93 -13.35
CA ILE A 89 6.50 -6.51 -13.35
C ILE A 89 7.77 -5.75 -13.76
N GLU A 90 7.64 -4.97 -14.83
CA GLU A 90 8.66 -4.00 -15.25
C GLU A 90 8.06 -2.59 -15.26
N GLY A 91 8.66 -1.69 -14.46
CA GLY A 91 8.12 -0.34 -14.30
C GLY A 91 6.69 -0.39 -13.79
N ARG A 92 5.74 0.08 -14.59
CA ARG A 92 4.30 0.06 -14.28
C ARG A 92 3.52 -0.88 -15.21
N LYS A 93 4.13 -1.97 -15.65
CA LYS A 93 3.48 -2.95 -16.53
C LYS A 93 3.68 -4.37 -16.00
N ILE A 94 2.66 -5.20 -16.18
CA ILE A 94 2.77 -6.66 -16.05
C ILE A 94 3.07 -7.20 -17.45
N LEU A 95 4.13 -8.00 -17.56
CA LEU A 95 4.51 -8.70 -18.77
C LEU A 95 4.16 -10.17 -18.62
N THR A 96 3.54 -10.78 -19.64
CA THR A 96 3.21 -12.21 -19.65
C THR A 96 2.95 -12.71 -21.08
N ASN A 97 3.03 -14.02 -21.26
CA ASN A 97 2.73 -14.66 -22.54
C ASN A 97 1.28 -15.10 -22.67
N ASP A 98 0.49 -14.97 -21.57
CA ASP A 98 -0.83 -15.55 -21.48
C ASP A 98 -1.91 -14.51 -21.57
N LYS A 99 -2.92 -14.51 -22.24
CA LYS A 99 -4.15 -13.70 -22.21
C LYS A 99 -4.09 -12.31 -22.85
N SER A 100 -5.23 -11.94 -23.39
CA SER A 100 -5.53 -10.57 -23.85
C SER A 100 -6.11 -9.65 -22.76
N ARG A 101 -6.39 -10.21 -21.57
CA ARG A 101 -7.02 -9.52 -20.44
C ARG A 101 -6.63 -10.17 -19.12
N LEU A 102 -6.29 -9.34 -18.15
CA LEU A 102 -5.98 -9.78 -16.78
C LEU A 102 -7.00 -9.20 -15.77
N ASP A 103 -7.47 -10.06 -14.88
CA ASP A 103 -8.26 -9.66 -13.70
C ASP A 103 -7.31 -9.60 -12.51
N ILE A 104 -7.05 -8.41 -11.99
CA ILE A 104 -6.08 -8.20 -10.91
C ILE A 104 -6.73 -7.72 -9.62
N GLY A 105 -6.24 -8.24 -8.49
CA GLY A 105 -6.45 -7.66 -7.17
C GLY A 105 -5.20 -6.91 -6.73
N TYR A 106 -5.35 -5.70 -6.22
CA TYR A 106 -4.22 -4.89 -5.82
C TYR A 106 -4.55 -3.95 -4.66
N LEU A 107 -3.52 -3.39 -4.04
CA LEU A 107 -3.65 -2.26 -3.14
C LEU A 107 -3.59 -0.99 -3.96
N LYS A 108 -4.56 -0.10 -3.75
CA LYS A 108 -4.59 1.24 -4.33
C LYS A 108 -4.01 2.27 -3.35
N THR A 109 -3.50 3.37 -3.88
CA THR A 109 -3.22 4.57 -3.11
C THR A 109 -4.56 5.15 -2.63
N VAL A 110 -4.65 5.42 -1.33
CA VAL A 110 -5.79 6.12 -0.72
C VAL A 110 -5.27 7.45 -0.21
N THR A 111 -5.84 8.55 -0.69
CA THR A 111 -5.43 9.91 -0.35
C THR A 111 -6.45 10.66 0.46
N ASP A 112 -7.73 10.26 0.41
CA ASP A 112 -8.79 10.84 1.24
C ASP A 112 -8.71 10.26 2.66
N PRO A 113 -8.47 11.08 3.70
CA PRO A 113 -8.42 10.60 5.08
C PRO A 113 -9.73 10.00 5.60
N ASN A 114 -10.87 10.33 4.98
CA ASN A 114 -12.17 9.77 5.37
C ASN A 114 -12.31 8.29 4.99
N ASP A 115 -11.52 7.81 4.04
CA ASP A 115 -11.48 6.40 3.63
C ASP A 115 -10.56 5.56 4.53
N PHE A 116 -9.79 6.15 5.44
CA PHE A 116 -8.88 5.42 6.31
C PHE A 116 -9.64 4.72 7.45
N ASP A 117 -9.17 3.51 7.78
CA ASP A 117 -9.53 2.87 9.04
C ASP A 117 -8.99 3.68 10.23
N ALA A 118 -9.76 3.74 11.34
CA ALA A 118 -9.40 4.53 12.51
C ALA A 118 -8.03 4.14 13.11
N LEU A 119 -7.73 2.83 13.18
CA LEU A 119 -6.44 2.36 13.69
C LEU A 119 -5.29 2.62 12.70
N PHE A 120 -5.59 2.69 11.41
CA PHE A 120 -4.60 3.15 10.42
C PHE A 120 -4.28 4.65 10.60
N VAL A 121 -5.26 5.47 10.96
CA VAL A 121 -5.02 6.89 11.30
C VAL A 121 -4.09 7.00 12.51
N ASP A 122 -4.34 6.24 13.58
CA ASP A 122 -3.47 6.22 14.77
C ASP A 122 -2.05 5.73 14.45
N LEU A 123 -1.92 4.72 13.60
CA LEU A 123 -0.64 4.27 13.08
C LEU A 123 0.08 5.38 12.30
N LEU A 124 -0.61 6.06 11.38
CA LEU A 124 -0.02 7.12 10.54
C LEU A 124 0.43 8.31 11.39
N VAL A 125 -0.39 8.72 12.36
CA VAL A 125 -0.03 9.78 13.34
C VAL A 125 1.24 9.39 14.11
N SER A 126 1.29 8.14 14.61
CA SER A 126 2.45 7.63 15.35
C SER A 126 3.70 7.55 14.48
N ARG A 127 3.57 7.20 13.20
CA ARG A 127 4.64 7.18 12.21
C ARG A 127 5.19 8.59 11.95
N ILE A 128 4.32 9.56 11.68
CA ILE A 128 4.71 10.95 11.44
C ILE A 128 5.40 11.51 12.70
N ALA A 129 4.84 11.26 13.89
CA ALA A 129 5.45 11.68 15.15
C ALA A 129 6.85 11.12 15.33
N MET A 130 7.10 9.86 14.95
CA MET A 130 8.42 9.24 14.98
C MET A 130 9.39 9.91 14.00
N ASP A 131 8.93 10.12 12.75
CA ASP A 131 9.77 10.68 11.67
C ASP A 131 10.18 12.15 11.94
N VAL A 132 9.33 12.93 12.66
CA VAL A 132 9.61 14.31 12.98
C VAL A 132 10.24 14.52 14.36
N ALA A 133 10.20 13.51 15.25
CA ALA A 133 10.64 13.62 16.64
C ALA A 133 12.09 14.12 16.77
N GLU A 134 12.99 13.62 15.94
CA GLU A 134 14.41 13.97 15.95
C GLU A 134 14.62 15.46 15.65
N LYS A 135 13.92 15.99 14.65
CA LYS A 135 14.05 17.38 14.21
C LYS A 135 13.38 18.38 15.16
N VAL A 136 12.22 17.98 15.72
CA VAL A 136 11.42 18.87 16.56
C VAL A 136 11.87 18.87 18.01
N THR A 137 12.38 17.76 18.54
CA THR A 137 12.65 17.66 19.98
C THR A 137 14.10 17.58 20.36
N GLN A 138 15.00 17.18 19.45
CA GLN A 138 16.42 16.92 19.69
C GLN A 138 16.68 16.04 20.96
N SER A 139 15.72 15.18 21.33
CA SER A 139 15.74 14.36 22.54
C SER A 139 15.65 12.89 22.21
N ASN A 140 16.68 12.13 22.57
CA ASN A 140 16.72 10.68 22.37
C ASN A 140 15.64 9.93 23.13
N THR A 141 15.26 10.41 24.33
CA THR A 141 14.18 9.80 25.14
C THR A 141 12.83 9.95 24.46
N LYS A 142 12.53 11.13 23.89
CA LYS A 142 11.29 11.37 23.14
C LYS A 142 11.25 10.57 21.84
N LYS A 143 12.39 10.43 21.16
CA LYS A 143 12.52 9.58 19.97
C LYS A 143 12.21 8.12 20.31
N ALA A 144 12.82 7.55 21.34
CA ALA A 144 12.56 6.16 21.78
C ALA A 144 11.10 5.96 22.18
N SER A 145 10.47 6.93 22.85
CA SER A 145 9.04 6.87 23.18
C SER A 145 8.16 6.90 21.93
N ALA A 146 8.48 7.71 20.92
CA ALA A 146 7.74 7.78 19.65
C ALA A 146 7.85 6.46 18.87
N GLU A 147 9.06 5.87 18.81
CA GLU A 147 9.28 4.55 18.19
C GLU A 147 8.48 3.44 18.89
N GLY A 148 8.40 3.46 20.21
CA GLY A 148 7.61 2.53 21.00
C GLY A 148 6.12 2.63 20.67
N ARG A 149 5.57 3.84 20.62
CA ARG A 149 4.16 4.11 20.25
C ARG A 149 3.85 3.64 18.83
N TYR A 150 4.73 3.92 17.88
CA TYR A 150 4.56 3.47 16.50
C TYR A 150 4.49 1.94 16.40
N LYS A 151 5.36 1.21 17.10
CA LYS A 151 5.32 -0.27 17.11
C LYS A 151 3.99 -0.80 17.64
N VAL A 152 3.51 -0.26 18.76
CA VAL A 152 2.22 -0.65 19.36
C VAL A 152 1.07 -0.36 18.39
N ALA A 153 0.97 0.86 17.86
CA ALA A 153 -0.09 1.25 16.92
C ALA A 153 -0.06 0.37 15.64
N LYS A 154 1.12 0.02 15.14
CA LYS A 154 1.27 -0.86 13.98
C LYS A 154 0.76 -2.26 14.24
N ASP A 155 1.06 -2.83 15.39
CA ASP A 155 0.61 -4.17 15.76
C ASP A 155 -0.90 -4.21 16.00
N GLU A 156 -1.48 -3.19 16.64
CA GLU A 156 -2.92 -3.06 16.86
C GLU A 156 -3.68 -2.94 15.52
N ALA A 157 -3.26 -2.04 14.65
CA ALA A 157 -3.87 -1.85 13.34
C ALA A 157 -3.82 -3.13 12.49
N LYS A 158 -2.68 -3.85 12.49
CA LYS A 158 -2.55 -5.12 11.77
C LYS A 158 -3.46 -6.22 12.34
N LYS A 159 -3.58 -6.32 13.67
CA LYS A 159 -4.47 -7.27 14.32
C LYS A 159 -5.93 -7.01 13.96
N ALA A 160 -6.39 -5.76 14.06
CA ALA A 160 -7.76 -5.39 13.70
C ALA A 160 -8.04 -5.71 12.23
N ASN A 161 -7.17 -5.33 11.31
CA ASN A 161 -7.32 -5.63 9.89
C ASN A 161 -7.34 -7.14 9.58
N ALA A 162 -6.71 -7.97 10.42
CA ALA A 162 -6.72 -9.42 10.25
C ALA A 162 -8.11 -10.03 10.54
N PHE A 163 -8.88 -9.46 11.46
CA PHE A 163 -10.24 -9.92 11.78
C PHE A 163 -11.26 -9.64 10.67
N GLU A 164 -10.95 -8.77 9.73
CA GLU A 164 -11.82 -8.49 8.58
C GLU A 164 -11.75 -9.57 7.49
N ARG A 165 -11.02 -10.65 7.73
CA ARG A 165 -10.90 -11.79 6.80
C ARG A 165 -11.17 -13.11 7.51
N PRO A 166 -11.87 -14.03 6.84
CA PRO A 166 -11.93 -15.40 7.35
C PRO A 166 -10.52 -15.99 7.40
N PRO A 167 -10.24 -16.90 8.35
CA PRO A 167 -8.98 -17.65 8.39
C PRO A 167 -8.68 -18.28 7.03
N GLN A 168 -7.43 -18.19 6.60
CA GLN A 168 -6.99 -18.89 5.39
C GLN A 168 -6.57 -20.29 5.85
N GLU A 169 -7.37 -21.32 5.53
CA GLU A 169 -6.98 -22.73 5.67
C GLU A 169 -5.95 -23.10 4.61
#